data_6da86cb1300180756cc88196293c752c
#
_entry.id   6da86cb1300180756cc88196293c752c
#
_cell.length_a   1.000
_cell.length_b   1.000
_cell.length_c   1.000
_cell.angle_alpha   90.00
_cell.angle_beta   90.00
_cell.angle_gamma   90.00
#
_symmetry.space_group_name_H-M   'P 1'
#
loop_
_entity.id
_entity.type
_entity.pdbx_description
1 polymer ?
#
loop_
_entity_poly.entity_id
_entity_poly.type
_entity_poly.pdbx_seq_one_letter_code
_entity_poly.pdbx_strand_id
1 'polypeptide(L)'
;MTYENPYINSTTWSKLNILETLHKRNPLVICITNDVVRTFTANGLLAIGASPVMSECSEDLKDLIVHASALLINIGTVTPDKVTYYKEAVTLAKAHEVPIVLDPVGCHAGAYRLSVVLDLIKTDAISLLRGNQS
;
A
#
# COMPACT_ATOMS: atom_id res chain seq x y z
N MET A 1 33.16 21.08 -1.97
CA MET A 1 32.24 21.14 -3.11
C MET A 1 30.94 20.50 -2.65
N THR A 2 29.99 21.30 -2.21
CA THR A 2 28.67 20.82 -1.80
C THR A 2 27.83 20.64 -3.07
N TYR A 3 27.47 19.41 -3.37
CA TYR A 3 26.58 19.10 -4.49
C TYR A 3 25.16 19.57 -4.13
N GLU A 4 24.76 20.74 -4.59
CA GLU A 4 23.37 21.19 -4.50
C GLU A 4 22.55 20.44 -5.55
N ASN A 5 21.71 19.54 -5.09
CA ASN A 5 20.76 18.83 -5.96
C ASN A 5 19.70 19.84 -6.43
N PRO A 6 19.63 20.18 -7.75
CA PRO A 6 18.70 21.20 -8.26
C PRO A 6 17.21 20.83 -8.11
N TYR A 7 16.93 19.58 -7.72
CA TYR A 7 15.56 19.10 -7.48
C TYR A 7 15.14 19.21 -6.00
N ILE A 8 16.05 19.70 -5.12
CA ILE A 8 15.77 19.94 -3.71
C ILE A 8 15.45 21.43 -3.51
N ASN A 9 14.19 21.78 -3.57
CA ASN A 9 13.70 23.12 -3.26
C ASN A 9 13.16 23.20 -1.81
N SER A 10 12.76 24.39 -1.38
CA SER A 10 12.20 24.63 -0.04
C SER A 10 11.01 23.72 0.32
N THR A 11 10.28 23.22 -0.66
CA THR A 11 9.20 22.22 -0.48
C THR A 11 9.74 20.85 -0.06
N THR A 12 11.01 20.55 -0.31
CA THR A 12 11.65 19.29 0.08
C THR A 12 11.93 19.25 1.58
N TRP A 13 12.19 20.38 2.20
CA TRP A 13 12.39 20.48 3.65
C TRP A 13 11.11 20.23 4.45
N SER A 14 9.94 20.57 3.89
CA SER A 14 8.66 20.22 4.49
C SER A 14 8.41 18.70 4.48
N LYS A 15 9.05 17.96 3.58
CA LYS A 15 8.95 16.50 3.51
C LYS A 15 9.79 15.79 4.57
N LEU A 16 10.84 16.41 5.09
CA LEU A 16 11.59 15.87 6.23
C LEU A 16 10.72 15.80 7.49
N ASN A 17 9.77 16.73 7.64
CA ASN A 17 8.79 16.68 8.73
C ASN A 17 7.84 15.48 8.62
N ILE A 18 7.66 14.91 7.41
CA ILE A 18 6.82 13.72 7.21
C ILE A 18 7.47 12.50 7.86
N LEU A 19 8.77 12.28 7.66
CA LEU A 19 9.48 11.16 8.28
C LEU A 19 9.49 11.28 9.81
N GLU A 20 9.75 12.48 10.33
CA GLU A 20 9.68 12.73 11.76
C GLU A 20 8.27 12.48 12.32
N THR A 21 7.24 12.87 11.58
CA THR A 21 5.85 12.63 11.94
C THR A 21 5.51 11.15 11.91
N LEU A 22 5.98 10.40 10.91
CA LEU A 22 5.81 8.95 10.83
C LEU A 22 6.45 8.26 12.04
N HIS A 23 7.68 8.62 12.40
CA HIS A 23 8.36 8.07 13.58
C HIS A 23 7.59 8.36 14.89
N LYS A 24 7.04 9.56 15.02
CA LYS A 24 6.26 9.95 16.22
C LYS A 24 4.90 9.25 16.28
N ARG A 25 4.24 9.06 15.15
CA ARG A 25 2.88 8.48 15.07
C ARG A 25 2.88 6.97 15.02
N ASN A 26 3.96 6.37 14.50
CA ASN A 26 4.11 4.92 14.29
C ASN A 26 2.84 4.29 13.65
N PRO A 27 2.41 4.78 12.46
CA PRO A 27 1.12 4.42 11.89
C PRO A 27 1.06 2.93 11.53
N LEU A 28 -0.07 2.29 11.84
CA LEU A 28 -0.33 0.91 11.42
C LEU A 28 -0.62 0.88 9.93
N VAL A 29 0.15 0.09 9.18
CA VAL A 29 -0.05 -0.14 7.75
C VAL A 29 -0.36 -1.61 7.51
N ILE A 30 -1.58 -1.90 7.09
CA ILE A 30 -1.95 -3.26 6.69
C ILE A 30 -1.40 -3.51 5.28
N CYS A 31 -0.69 -4.62 5.11
CA CYS A 31 -0.08 -5.01 3.85
C CYS A 31 -0.65 -6.33 3.37
N ILE A 32 -1.44 -6.28 2.30
CA ILE A 32 -1.83 -7.45 1.51
C ILE A 32 -0.90 -7.45 0.29
N THR A 33 0.25 -8.10 0.44
CA THR A 33 1.35 -8.00 -0.52
C THR A 33 1.65 -9.34 -1.18
N ASN A 34 2.54 -9.30 -2.16
CA ASN A 34 3.01 -10.52 -2.83
C ASN A 34 4.13 -11.21 -2.02
N ASP A 35 4.30 -12.50 -2.27
CA ASP A 35 5.21 -13.34 -1.50
C ASP A 35 6.69 -12.99 -1.72
N VAL A 36 7.02 -12.39 -2.87
CA VAL A 36 8.40 -12.05 -3.25
C VAL A 36 8.94 -10.86 -2.46
N VAL A 37 8.11 -9.85 -2.20
CA VAL A 37 8.55 -8.58 -1.58
C VAL A 37 8.06 -8.41 -0.13
N ARG A 38 7.43 -9.42 0.45
CA ARG A 38 6.83 -9.35 1.80
C ARG A 38 7.81 -8.82 2.84
N THR A 39 8.95 -9.47 3.00
CA THR A 39 9.97 -9.08 3.98
C THR A 39 10.58 -7.71 3.66
N PHE A 40 10.81 -7.42 2.38
CA PHE A 40 11.33 -6.12 1.95
C PHE A 40 10.35 -4.99 2.28
N THR A 41 9.06 -5.18 2.01
CA THR A 41 8.01 -4.20 2.33
C THR A 41 7.93 -3.95 3.84
N ALA A 42 7.94 -5.02 4.65
CA ALA A 42 7.91 -4.91 6.10
C ALA A 42 9.12 -4.11 6.62
N ASN A 43 10.33 -4.47 6.19
CA ASN A 43 11.55 -3.80 6.64
C ASN A 43 11.61 -2.34 6.18
N GLY A 44 11.14 -2.04 4.96
CA GLY A 44 11.07 -0.67 4.46
C GLY A 44 10.14 0.21 5.30
N LEU A 45 8.95 -0.28 5.62
CA LEU A 45 7.98 0.43 6.47
C LEU A 45 8.51 0.63 7.90
N LEU A 46 9.12 -0.40 8.50
CA LEU A 46 9.78 -0.28 9.81
C LEU A 46 10.90 0.76 9.80
N ALA A 47 11.72 0.79 8.76
CA ALA A 47 12.84 1.72 8.64
C ALA A 47 12.40 3.19 8.59
N ILE A 48 11.21 3.48 8.06
CA ILE A 48 10.64 4.84 8.04
C ILE A 48 9.75 5.17 9.23
N GLY A 49 9.63 4.26 10.22
CA GLY A 49 8.89 4.49 11.46
C GLY A 49 7.41 4.10 11.42
N ALA A 50 6.97 3.32 10.42
CA ALA A 50 5.64 2.73 10.40
C ALA A 50 5.61 1.34 11.04
N SER A 51 4.42 0.87 11.41
CA SER A 51 4.15 -0.48 11.91
C SER A 51 3.44 -1.32 10.85
N PRO A 52 4.15 -2.14 10.07
CA PRO A 52 3.53 -3.01 9.07
C PRO A 52 2.89 -4.25 9.71
N VAL A 53 1.71 -4.62 9.21
CA VAL A 53 1.06 -5.90 9.48
C VAL A 53 0.77 -6.61 8.17
N MET A 54 1.26 -7.84 8.03
CA MET A 54 0.98 -8.70 6.87
C MET A 54 -0.29 -9.49 7.16
N SER A 55 -1.39 -9.17 6.47
CA SER A 55 -2.68 -9.84 6.66
C SER A 55 -3.03 -10.69 5.45
N GLU A 56 -3.51 -11.92 5.71
CA GLU A 56 -3.95 -12.91 4.71
C GLU A 56 -5.27 -13.58 5.12
N CYS A 57 -5.92 -13.08 6.17
CA CYS A 57 -7.12 -13.65 6.74
C CYS A 57 -8.21 -12.58 6.90
N SER A 58 -9.41 -12.87 6.42
CA SER A 58 -10.54 -11.95 6.46
C SER A 58 -10.98 -11.60 7.88
N GLU A 59 -10.92 -12.56 8.80
CA GLU A 59 -11.27 -12.34 10.20
C GLU A 59 -10.29 -11.40 10.87
N ASP A 60 -8.98 -11.63 10.69
CA ASP A 60 -7.92 -10.78 11.19
C ASP A 60 -8.00 -9.36 10.62
N LEU A 61 -8.31 -9.25 9.32
CA LEU A 61 -8.46 -7.96 8.66
C LEU A 61 -9.57 -7.10 9.28
N LYS A 62 -10.71 -7.69 9.66
CA LYS A 62 -11.83 -6.97 10.28
C LYS A 62 -11.42 -6.34 11.60
N ASP A 63 -10.60 -7.02 12.37
CA ASP A 63 -10.12 -6.53 13.67
C ASP A 63 -9.03 -5.45 13.49
N LEU A 64 -8.18 -5.58 12.48
CA LEU A 64 -7.08 -4.67 12.23
C LEU A 64 -7.50 -3.37 11.55
N ILE A 65 -8.47 -3.41 10.63
CA ILE A 65 -8.80 -2.28 9.75
C ILE A 65 -9.25 -1.05 10.52
N VAL A 66 -9.92 -1.23 11.65
CA VAL A 66 -10.40 -0.14 12.50
C VAL A 66 -9.28 0.68 13.14
N HIS A 67 -8.08 0.12 13.19
CA HIS A 67 -6.88 0.75 13.75
C HIS A 67 -5.88 1.18 12.68
N ALA A 68 -6.12 0.83 11.41
CA ALA A 68 -5.19 1.08 10.32
C ALA A 68 -5.15 2.54 9.90
N SER A 69 -3.94 3.00 9.63
CA SER A 69 -3.69 4.31 9.02
C SER A 69 -3.63 4.25 7.49
N ALA A 70 -3.34 3.08 6.93
CA ALA A 70 -3.34 2.83 5.49
C ALA A 70 -3.44 1.32 5.19
N LEU A 71 -3.94 1.01 4.00
CA LEU A 71 -3.95 -0.33 3.41
C LEU A 71 -3.12 -0.33 2.13
N LEU A 72 -2.12 -1.23 2.06
CA LEU A 72 -1.36 -1.52 0.85
C LEU A 72 -1.86 -2.82 0.22
N ILE A 73 -2.23 -2.78 -1.05
CA ILE A 73 -2.56 -3.96 -1.87
C ILE A 73 -1.54 -4.05 -3.00
N ASN A 74 -0.81 -5.15 -3.08
CA ASN A 74 0.12 -5.47 -4.15
C ASN A 74 -0.25 -6.81 -4.77
N ILE A 75 -0.54 -6.82 -6.08
CA ILE A 75 -1.11 -7.96 -6.79
C ILE A 75 -0.05 -8.89 -7.42
N GLY A 76 1.21 -8.81 -7.02
CA GLY A 76 2.32 -9.52 -7.70
C GLY A 76 2.16 -11.04 -7.79
N THR A 77 1.61 -11.69 -6.75
CA THR A 77 1.29 -13.14 -6.74
C THR A 77 -0.22 -13.37 -6.69
N VAL A 78 -0.96 -12.76 -7.63
CA VAL A 78 -2.42 -12.81 -7.67
C VAL A 78 -2.97 -14.22 -7.93
N THR A 79 -3.99 -14.61 -7.16
CA THR A 79 -4.78 -15.83 -7.31
C THR A 79 -6.27 -15.49 -7.19
N PRO A 80 -7.21 -16.35 -7.62
CA PRO A 80 -8.65 -16.10 -7.44
C PRO A 80 -9.05 -15.87 -5.98
N ASP A 81 -8.48 -16.62 -5.05
CA ASP A 81 -8.75 -16.47 -3.60
C ASP A 81 -8.25 -15.11 -3.11
N LYS A 82 -7.05 -14.70 -3.51
CA LYS A 82 -6.51 -13.37 -3.20
C LYS A 82 -7.37 -12.24 -3.78
N VAL A 83 -7.95 -12.41 -4.97
CA VAL A 83 -8.85 -11.40 -5.57
C VAL A 83 -10.10 -11.22 -4.71
N THR A 84 -10.68 -12.30 -4.20
CA THR A 84 -11.81 -12.23 -3.27
C THR A 84 -11.43 -11.45 -2.02
N TYR A 85 -10.27 -11.74 -1.46
CA TYR A 85 -9.73 -11.06 -0.29
C TYR A 85 -9.42 -9.58 -0.56
N TYR A 86 -8.88 -9.22 -1.73
CA TYR A 86 -8.67 -7.81 -2.10
C TYR A 86 -9.98 -7.03 -2.14
N LYS A 87 -11.05 -7.60 -2.71
CA LYS A 87 -12.36 -6.96 -2.79
C LYS A 87 -12.97 -6.73 -1.41
N GLU A 88 -12.85 -7.70 -0.52
CA GLU A 88 -13.26 -7.57 0.88
C GLU A 88 -12.46 -6.48 1.58
N ALA A 89 -11.13 -6.46 1.43
CA ALA A 89 -10.25 -5.48 2.03
C ALA A 89 -10.57 -4.05 1.56
N VAL A 90 -10.83 -3.86 0.26
CA VAL A 90 -11.24 -2.57 -0.30
C VAL A 90 -12.58 -2.12 0.30
N THR A 91 -13.54 -3.04 0.43
CA THR A 91 -14.85 -2.73 1.02
C THR A 91 -14.72 -2.28 2.48
N LEU A 92 -13.95 -3.01 3.27
CA LEU A 92 -13.69 -2.68 4.68
C LEU A 92 -12.93 -1.36 4.82
N ALA A 93 -11.87 -1.16 4.04
CA ALA A 93 -11.09 0.08 4.09
C ALA A 93 -11.94 1.30 3.71
N LYS A 94 -12.80 1.18 2.69
CA LYS A 94 -13.74 2.24 2.31
C LYS A 94 -14.73 2.56 3.42
N ALA A 95 -15.27 1.54 4.08
CA ALA A 95 -16.22 1.70 5.19
C ALA A 95 -15.61 2.39 6.42
N HIS A 96 -14.31 2.22 6.64
CA HIS A 96 -13.56 2.82 7.74
C HIS A 96 -12.71 4.04 7.34
N GLU A 97 -12.88 4.54 6.11
CA GLU A 97 -12.15 5.70 5.56
C GLU A 97 -10.62 5.53 5.59
N VAL A 98 -10.15 4.28 5.52
CA VAL A 98 -8.72 3.96 5.47
C VAL A 98 -8.21 4.14 4.03
N PRO A 99 -7.20 5.00 3.80
CA PRO A 99 -6.65 5.22 2.47
C PRO A 99 -6.00 3.95 1.90
N ILE A 100 -6.21 3.69 0.62
CA ILE A 100 -5.72 2.50 -0.08
C ILE A 100 -4.65 2.88 -1.10
N VAL A 101 -3.49 2.24 -1.00
CA VAL A 101 -2.44 2.26 -2.01
C VAL A 101 -2.48 0.96 -2.79
N LEU A 102 -2.69 1.04 -4.10
CA LEU A 102 -2.68 -0.12 -5.01
C LEU A 102 -1.38 -0.15 -5.81
N ASP A 103 -0.64 -1.25 -5.72
CA ASP A 103 0.53 -1.57 -6.54
C ASP A 103 0.16 -2.67 -7.55
N PRO A 104 -0.09 -2.30 -8.83
CA PRO A 104 -0.62 -3.21 -9.85
C PRO A 104 0.51 -4.00 -10.54
N VAL A 105 1.39 -4.63 -9.78
CA VAL A 105 2.56 -5.36 -10.28
C VAL A 105 2.19 -6.30 -11.43
N GLY A 106 2.82 -6.09 -12.60
CA GLY A 106 2.65 -6.94 -13.76
C GLY A 106 1.25 -6.90 -14.38
N CYS A 107 0.47 -5.84 -14.18
CA CYS A 107 -0.89 -5.75 -14.73
C CYS A 107 -0.93 -5.79 -16.26
N HIS A 108 0.13 -5.35 -16.94
CA HIS A 108 0.26 -5.41 -18.39
C HIS A 108 0.64 -6.81 -18.93
N ALA A 109 1.12 -7.71 -18.06
CA ALA A 109 1.63 -9.03 -18.46
C ALA A 109 0.52 -10.03 -18.82
N GLY A 110 -0.76 -9.72 -18.52
CA GLY A 110 -1.85 -10.62 -18.86
C GLY A 110 -3.23 -10.05 -18.55
N ALA A 111 -4.23 -10.49 -19.35
CA ALA A 111 -5.60 -10.00 -19.25
C ALA A 111 -6.23 -10.20 -17.86
N TYR A 112 -5.92 -11.30 -17.18
CA TYR A 112 -6.41 -11.58 -15.84
C TYR A 112 -5.94 -10.54 -14.82
N ARG A 113 -4.63 -10.23 -14.80
CA ARG A 113 -4.09 -9.22 -13.89
C ARG A 113 -4.68 -7.84 -14.17
N LEU A 114 -4.79 -7.49 -15.45
CA LEU A 114 -5.38 -6.22 -15.86
C LEU A 114 -6.84 -6.12 -15.41
N SER A 115 -7.64 -7.18 -15.59
CA SER A 115 -9.05 -7.18 -15.16
C SER A 115 -9.18 -6.99 -13.65
N VAL A 116 -8.33 -7.62 -12.85
CA VAL A 116 -8.31 -7.45 -11.38
C VAL A 116 -8.03 -5.99 -11.00
N VAL A 117 -7.01 -5.37 -11.61
CA VAL A 117 -6.68 -3.96 -11.35
C VAL A 117 -7.84 -3.04 -11.72
N LEU A 118 -8.43 -3.23 -12.89
CA LEU A 118 -9.58 -2.43 -13.34
C LEU A 118 -10.78 -2.59 -12.43
N ASP A 119 -11.06 -3.81 -11.96
CA ASP A 119 -12.15 -4.06 -11.02
C ASP A 119 -11.92 -3.32 -9.68
N LEU A 120 -10.69 -3.32 -9.16
CA LEU A 120 -10.37 -2.61 -7.93
C LEU A 120 -10.48 -1.08 -8.11
N ILE A 121 -10.00 -0.54 -9.23
CA ILE A 121 -10.09 0.91 -9.52
C ILE A 121 -11.55 1.36 -9.65
N LYS A 122 -12.42 0.55 -10.27
CA LYS A 122 -13.86 0.85 -10.43
C LYS A 122 -14.61 0.99 -9.10
N THR A 123 -14.05 0.53 -7.99
CA THR A 123 -14.67 0.70 -6.67
C THR A 123 -14.68 2.14 -6.16
N ASP A 124 -13.90 3.02 -6.81
CA ASP A 124 -13.68 4.41 -6.40
C ASP A 124 -13.18 4.55 -4.94
N ALA A 125 -12.41 3.56 -4.48
CA ALA A 125 -11.86 3.51 -3.14
C ALA A 125 -10.34 3.63 -3.12
N ILE A 126 -9.68 3.54 -4.28
CA ILE A 126 -8.22 3.59 -4.37
C ILE A 126 -7.74 5.04 -4.25
N SER A 127 -6.97 5.33 -3.20
CA SER A 127 -6.44 6.67 -2.91
C SER A 127 -5.18 6.98 -3.72
N LEU A 128 -4.35 5.97 -3.98
CA LEU A 128 -3.10 6.12 -4.72
C LEU A 128 -2.81 4.85 -5.53
N LEU A 129 -2.48 5.05 -6.80
CA LEU A 129 -1.91 4.02 -7.66
C LEU A 129 -0.39 4.22 -7.75
N ARG A 130 0.38 3.20 -7.41
CA ARG A 130 1.84 3.25 -7.39
C ARG A 130 2.41 2.15 -8.26
N GLY A 131 3.32 2.49 -9.14
CA GLY A 131 4.00 1.52 -10.00
C GLY A 131 5.14 2.16 -10.78
N ASN A 132 5.86 1.33 -11.52
CA ASN A 132 6.86 1.76 -12.49
C ASN A 132 6.26 1.71 -13.91
N GLN A 133 6.95 2.30 -14.86
CA GLN A 133 6.49 2.42 -16.26
C GLN A 133 6.76 1.14 -17.09
N SER A 134 7.34 0.10 -16.50
CA SER A 134 7.68 -1.15 -17.21
C SER A 134 6.50 -2.06 -17.44
#